data_58b5122dc1d5456f12f564fbc015688f
#
_entry.id   58b5122dc1d5456f12f564fbc015688f
#
_cell.length_a   1.000
_cell.length_b   1.000
_cell.length_c   1.000
_cell.angle_alpha   90.00
_cell.angle_beta   90.00
_cell.angle_gamma   90.00
#
_symmetry.space_group_name_H-M   'P 1'
#
loop_
_entity.id
_entity.type
_entity.pdbx_description
1 polymer ?
#
loop_
_entity_poly.entity_id
_entity_poly.type
_entity_poly.pdbx_seq_one_letter_code
_entity_poly.pdbx_strand_id
1 'polypeptide(L)'
;MARARRYGLAPKPRMTEDLSRPPARGKDLWVFAYGSLIWDPGFPFEEARPALLRGYHRSFCLYSRHYRGTPERPGLVLGLDRGGACRGIAYRIAAGRAAAAWSYLWDREMLDDSYACRVLRLRVGGRVVHARGFVIDRAHRDYAGKLGVERAAEIIAAAHGARGACATYLENTVRHLDKLGIPDRSLHDLLAAVRARGASRG
;
A
#
# COMPACT_ATOMS: atom_id res chain seq x y z
N MET A 1 -1.91 -31.23 -54.76
CA MET A 1 -1.85 -29.86 -54.26
C MET A 1 -1.90 -29.90 -52.72
N ALA A 2 -0.75 -29.78 -52.04
CA ALA A 2 -0.62 -29.86 -50.60
C ALA A 2 -0.63 -28.43 -50.02
N ARG A 3 -1.61 -28.13 -49.14
CA ARG A 3 -1.67 -26.86 -48.39
C ARG A 3 -0.65 -26.88 -47.25
N ALA A 4 0.36 -26.03 -47.33
CA ALA A 4 1.29 -25.76 -46.24
C ALA A 4 0.54 -25.12 -45.04
N ARG A 5 0.51 -25.82 -43.90
CA ARG A 5 0.07 -25.29 -42.64
C ARG A 5 1.12 -24.28 -42.13
N ARG A 6 0.75 -23.00 -42.03
CA ARG A 6 1.55 -22.00 -41.36
C ARG A 6 1.50 -22.29 -39.85
N TYR A 7 2.60 -22.73 -39.30
CA TYR A 7 2.80 -22.79 -37.86
C TYR A 7 2.90 -21.34 -37.33
N GLY A 8 1.84 -20.84 -36.67
CA GLY A 8 1.87 -19.60 -35.93
C GLY A 8 2.85 -19.77 -34.77
N LEU A 9 3.93 -19.01 -34.77
CA LEU A 9 4.82 -18.86 -33.61
C LEU A 9 4.00 -18.37 -32.43
N ALA A 10 3.97 -19.14 -31.35
CA ALA A 10 3.39 -18.70 -30.08
C ALA A 10 4.06 -17.39 -29.67
N PRO A 11 3.32 -16.37 -29.14
CA PRO A 11 3.91 -15.13 -28.69
C PRO A 11 4.94 -15.46 -27.61
N LYS A 12 6.17 -14.95 -27.79
CA LYS A 12 7.22 -15.05 -26.77
C LYS A 12 6.65 -14.58 -25.42
N PRO A 13 6.88 -15.29 -24.31
CA PRO A 13 6.44 -14.83 -22.99
C PRO A 13 6.99 -13.42 -22.80
N ARG A 14 6.10 -12.46 -22.48
CA ARG A 14 6.52 -11.12 -22.08
C ARG A 14 7.43 -11.29 -20.88
N MET A 15 8.69 -10.89 -21.01
CA MET A 15 9.60 -10.79 -19.87
C MET A 15 8.88 -9.92 -18.83
N THR A 16 8.57 -10.50 -17.67
CA THR A 16 8.04 -9.74 -16.55
C THR A 16 9.11 -8.76 -16.14
N GLU A 17 8.76 -7.45 -16.17
CA GLU A 17 9.66 -6.38 -15.73
C GLU A 17 10.12 -6.70 -14.30
N ASP A 18 11.42 -6.68 -14.08
CA ASP A 18 12.00 -6.79 -12.73
C ASP A 18 11.74 -5.47 -11.98
N LEU A 19 10.71 -5.47 -11.16
CA LEU A 19 10.26 -4.29 -10.43
C LEU A 19 11.18 -3.90 -9.26
N SER A 20 12.16 -4.71 -8.90
CA SER A 20 13.19 -4.33 -7.93
C SER A 20 14.12 -3.25 -8.49
N ARG A 21 14.27 -3.20 -9.81
CA ARG A 21 15.10 -2.21 -10.51
C ARG A 21 14.36 -0.90 -10.73
N PRO A 22 15.11 0.22 -10.80
CA PRO A 22 14.55 1.49 -11.24
C PRO A 22 13.88 1.37 -12.62
N PRO A 23 12.94 2.28 -12.96
CA PRO A 23 12.36 2.30 -14.31
C PRO A 23 13.45 2.56 -15.37
N ALA A 24 13.17 2.18 -16.62
CA ALA A 24 14.08 2.42 -17.73
C ALA A 24 14.44 3.90 -17.85
N ARG A 25 15.69 4.19 -18.23
CA ARG A 25 16.18 5.57 -18.42
C ARG A 25 15.27 6.37 -19.34
N GLY A 26 15.05 7.63 -19.01
CA GLY A 26 14.21 8.55 -19.79
C GLY A 26 12.70 8.38 -19.59
N LYS A 27 12.26 7.54 -18.65
CA LYS A 27 10.84 7.37 -18.33
C LYS A 27 10.52 7.92 -16.95
N ASP A 28 9.42 8.67 -16.87
CA ASP A 28 8.84 9.09 -15.60
C ASP A 28 8.39 7.87 -14.80
N LEU A 29 8.49 7.97 -13.48
CA LEU A 29 7.98 6.98 -12.56
C LEU A 29 6.66 7.46 -11.95
N TRP A 30 5.62 6.64 -12.04
CA TRP A 30 4.41 6.82 -11.26
C TRP A 30 4.41 5.87 -10.05
N VAL A 31 4.06 6.43 -8.88
CA VAL A 31 3.97 5.68 -7.61
C VAL A 31 2.58 5.88 -7.03
N PHE A 32 1.94 4.79 -6.59
CA PHE A 32 0.67 4.84 -5.88
C PHE A 32 0.89 4.81 -4.37
N ALA A 33 0.45 5.86 -3.71
CA ALA A 33 0.46 6.00 -2.26
C ALA A 33 -0.95 5.81 -1.68
N TYR A 34 -1.06 4.99 -0.65
CA TYR A 34 -2.33 4.69 0.02
C TYR A 34 -2.25 4.80 1.55
N GLY A 35 -1.07 4.88 2.12
CA GLY A 35 -0.74 4.96 3.56
C GLY A 35 0.18 6.14 3.84
N SER A 36 1.23 5.91 4.65
CA SER A 36 2.16 6.96 5.10
C SER A 36 2.79 7.78 3.98
N LEU A 37 3.04 7.18 2.83
CA LEU A 37 3.53 7.87 1.63
C LEU A 37 2.62 9.01 1.15
N ILE A 38 1.35 9.06 1.57
CA ILE A 38 0.44 10.15 1.18
C ILE A 38 0.85 11.47 1.83
N TRP A 39 1.28 11.45 3.10
CA TRP A 39 1.64 12.65 3.87
C TRP A 39 3.14 12.79 4.11
N ASP A 40 3.90 11.73 3.88
CA ASP A 40 5.35 11.69 4.01
C ASP A 40 5.95 10.86 2.86
N PRO A 41 5.95 11.40 1.62
CA PRO A 41 6.48 10.68 0.46
C PRO A 41 8.01 10.46 0.56
N GLY A 42 8.77 11.42 1.09
CA GLY A 42 10.22 11.33 1.25
C GLY A 42 11.03 11.44 -0.05
N PHE A 43 10.39 11.75 -1.17
CA PHE A 43 11.02 11.94 -2.48
C PHE A 43 10.42 13.16 -3.20
N PRO A 44 11.19 13.83 -4.08
CA PRO A 44 10.67 14.91 -4.90
C PRO A 44 9.75 14.37 -6.02
N PHE A 45 8.67 15.08 -6.29
CA PHE A 45 7.70 14.72 -7.33
C PHE A 45 7.28 15.96 -8.13
N GLU A 46 6.83 15.76 -9.37
CA GLU A 46 6.32 16.81 -10.25
C GLU A 46 4.80 16.98 -10.11
N GLU A 47 4.09 15.89 -9.86
CA GLU A 47 2.65 15.88 -9.70
C GLU A 47 2.22 14.96 -8.56
N ALA A 48 1.22 15.42 -7.80
CA ALA A 48 0.46 14.62 -6.85
C ALA A 48 -1.02 14.71 -7.23
N ARG A 49 -1.62 13.61 -7.64
CA ARG A 49 -3.00 13.58 -8.14
C ARG A 49 -3.84 12.56 -7.39
N PRO A 50 -5.07 12.88 -7.02
CA PRO A 50 -6.03 11.89 -6.55
C PRO A 50 -6.19 10.76 -7.56
N ALA A 51 -6.10 9.52 -7.07
CA ALA A 51 -6.16 8.33 -7.89
C ALA A 51 -7.11 7.28 -7.30
N LEU A 52 -7.75 6.52 -8.18
CA LEU A 52 -8.58 5.38 -7.82
C LEU A 52 -7.94 4.09 -8.34
N LEU A 53 -7.65 3.17 -7.44
CA LEU A 53 -7.27 1.80 -7.72
C LEU A 53 -8.46 0.88 -7.48
N ARG A 54 -8.77 0.01 -8.44
CA ARG A 54 -9.76 -1.06 -8.30
C ARG A 54 -9.07 -2.40 -8.08
N GLY A 55 -9.72 -3.32 -7.37
CA GLY A 55 -9.19 -4.64 -7.06
C GLY A 55 -8.31 -4.70 -5.81
N TYR A 56 -8.16 -3.58 -5.10
CA TYR A 56 -7.46 -3.49 -3.81
C TYR A 56 -8.15 -2.50 -2.88
N HIS A 57 -8.02 -2.71 -1.58
CA HIS A 57 -8.52 -1.80 -0.54
C HIS A 57 -7.50 -1.66 0.59
N ARG A 58 -7.61 -0.60 1.40
CA ARG A 58 -6.83 -0.44 2.63
C ARG A 58 -7.37 -1.39 3.70
N SER A 59 -6.46 -2.00 4.43
CA SER A 59 -6.81 -2.82 5.59
C SER A 59 -5.68 -2.82 6.61
N PHE A 60 -6.00 -2.83 7.88
CA PHE A 60 -5.06 -3.15 8.95
C PHE A 60 -4.91 -4.67 9.01
N CYS A 61 -4.06 -5.22 8.15
CA CYS A 61 -3.98 -6.65 7.87
C CYS A 61 -2.56 -7.24 7.99
N LEU A 62 -1.60 -6.46 8.49
CA LEU A 62 -0.23 -6.91 8.71
C LEU A 62 0.13 -6.76 10.18
N TYR A 63 0.59 -7.82 10.83
CA TYR A 63 1.12 -7.76 12.20
C TYR A 63 2.43 -6.98 12.24
N SER A 64 2.53 -6.04 13.17
CA SER A 64 3.74 -5.26 13.44
C SER A 64 4.32 -5.67 14.78
N ARG A 65 5.47 -6.35 14.73
CA ARG A 65 6.14 -6.90 15.92
C ARG A 65 7.22 -5.99 16.51
N HIS A 66 7.51 -4.86 15.87
CA HIS A 66 8.54 -3.92 16.30
C HIS A 66 8.04 -2.48 16.39
N TYR A 67 7.42 -1.96 15.32
CA TYR A 67 7.09 -0.54 15.26
C TYR A 67 5.82 -0.18 16.02
N ARG A 68 4.77 -1.00 15.95
CA ARG A 68 3.45 -0.74 16.56
C ARG A 68 3.00 -1.83 17.51
N GLY A 69 3.90 -2.73 17.86
CA GLY A 69 3.74 -3.80 18.81
C GLY A 69 5.08 -4.42 19.14
N THR A 70 5.04 -5.52 19.90
CA THR A 70 6.19 -6.39 20.23
C THR A 70 5.95 -7.78 19.67
N PRO A 71 6.96 -8.69 19.67
CA PRO A 71 6.74 -10.09 19.31
C PRO A 71 5.64 -10.76 20.10
N GLU A 72 5.51 -10.46 21.41
CA GLU A 72 4.52 -11.03 22.34
C GLU A 72 3.13 -10.37 22.19
N ARG A 73 3.10 -9.08 21.81
CA ARG A 73 1.89 -8.29 21.57
C ARG A 73 2.00 -7.52 20.27
N PRO A 74 1.86 -8.19 19.13
CA PRO A 74 1.95 -7.52 17.86
C PRO A 74 0.78 -6.54 17.66
N GLY A 75 1.09 -5.37 17.11
CA GLY A 75 0.07 -4.44 16.62
C GLY A 75 -0.36 -4.78 15.20
N LEU A 76 -1.17 -3.91 14.60
CA LEU A 76 -1.53 -3.99 13.19
C LEU A 76 -1.10 -2.73 12.45
N VAL A 77 -0.63 -2.91 11.24
CA VAL A 77 -0.33 -1.81 10.31
C VAL A 77 -1.07 -1.98 8.99
N LEU A 78 -1.12 -0.87 8.26
CA LEU A 78 -1.90 -0.75 7.03
C LEU A 78 -1.23 -1.51 5.89
N GLY A 79 -2.00 -2.36 5.21
CA GLY A 79 -1.65 -2.99 3.95
C GLY A 79 -2.64 -2.63 2.85
N LEU A 80 -2.22 -2.78 1.60
CA LEU A 80 -3.09 -2.72 0.42
C LEU A 80 -3.44 -4.15 0.05
N ASP A 81 -4.63 -4.57 0.47
CA ASP A 81 -5.08 -5.95 0.30
C ASP A 81 -6.02 -6.11 -0.89
N ARG A 82 -6.13 -7.33 -1.43
CA ARG A 82 -6.94 -7.64 -2.61
C ARG A 82 -8.43 -7.49 -2.35
N GLY A 83 -9.14 -6.97 -3.35
CA GLY A 83 -10.59 -6.76 -3.35
C GLY A 83 -10.96 -5.29 -3.21
N GLY A 84 -12.20 -4.94 -3.58
CA GLY A 84 -12.73 -3.59 -3.45
C GLY A 84 -12.07 -2.52 -4.30
N ALA A 85 -11.93 -1.33 -3.72
CA ALA A 85 -11.29 -0.17 -4.33
C ALA A 85 -10.59 0.69 -3.28
N CYS A 86 -9.50 1.36 -3.68
CA CYS A 86 -8.73 2.26 -2.84
C CYS A 86 -8.58 3.62 -3.53
N ARG A 87 -8.97 4.69 -2.86
CA ARG A 87 -8.60 6.05 -3.25
C ARG A 87 -7.27 6.40 -2.60
N GLY A 88 -6.34 6.97 -3.34
CA GLY A 88 -5.02 7.38 -2.86
C GLY A 88 -4.46 8.49 -3.70
N ILE A 89 -3.16 8.68 -3.62
CA ILE A 89 -2.42 9.66 -4.41
C ILE A 89 -1.51 8.94 -5.40
N ALA A 90 -1.54 9.38 -6.67
CA ALA A 90 -0.55 9.02 -7.67
C ALA A 90 0.49 10.14 -7.77
N TYR A 91 1.74 9.82 -7.45
CA TYR A 91 2.86 10.73 -7.61
C TYR A 91 3.56 10.48 -8.95
N ARG A 92 3.82 11.54 -9.72
CA ARG A 92 4.68 11.50 -10.90
C ARG A 92 6.05 12.06 -10.57
N ILE A 93 7.06 11.27 -10.82
CA ILE A 93 8.45 11.59 -10.57
C ILE A 93 9.16 11.67 -11.92
N ALA A 94 9.83 12.79 -12.20
CA ALA A 94 10.52 13.00 -13.46
C ALA A 94 11.62 11.97 -13.68
N ALA A 95 11.85 11.59 -14.93
CA ALA A 95 12.80 10.57 -15.35
C ALA A 95 14.21 10.75 -14.74
N GLY A 96 14.68 12.00 -14.63
CA GLY A 96 15.99 12.31 -14.04
C GLY A 96 16.10 12.00 -12.54
N ARG A 97 14.98 11.87 -11.83
CA ARG A 97 14.92 11.58 -10.38
C ARG A 97 14.37 10.19 -10.08
N ALA A 98 13.83 9.52 -11.11
CA ALA A 98 13.09 8.27 -10.95
C ALA A 98 13.94 7.15 -10.33
N ALA A 99 15.23 7.04 -10.68
CA ALA A 99 16.10 6.01 -10.14
C ALA A 99 16.37 6.21 -8.64
N ALA A 100 16.71 7.43 -8.22
CA ALA A 100 16.98 7.74 -6.81
C ALA A 100 15.73 7.59 -5.94
N ALA A 101 14.58 8.09 -6.42
CA ALA A 101 13.31 7.94 -5.73
C ALA A 101 12.89 6.47 -5.59
N TRP A 102 13.14 5.66 -6.62
CA TRP A 102 12.83 4.23 -6.56
C TRP A 102 13.72 3.48 -5.58
N SER A 103 15.01 3.74 -5.55
CA SER A 103 15.92 3.15 -4.55
C SER A 103 15.47 3.47 -3.13
N TYR A 104 15.17 4.75 -2.84
CA TYR A 104 14.65 5.16 -1.54
C TYR A 104 13.35 4.43 -1.15
N LEU A 105 12.39 4.33 -2.09
CA LEU A 105 11.12 3.64 -1.86
C LEU A 105 11.32 2.14 -1.62
N TRP A 106 12.21 1.52 -2.37
CA TRP A 106 12.53 0.10 -2.21
C TRP A 106 13.10 -0.19 -0.83
N ASP A 107 14.09 0.59 -0.42
CA ASP A 107 14.71 0.45 0.91
C ASP A 107 13.72 0.71 2.05
N ARG A 108 12.77 1.62 1.84
CA ARG A 108 11.75 1.96 2.84
C ARG A 108 10.65 0.91 2.98
N GLU A 109 10.16 0.36 1.88
CA GLU A 109 8.95 -0.47 1.85
C GLU A 109 9.24 -1.98 1.80
N MET A 110 10.46 -2.38 1.40
CA MET A 110 10.83 -3.78 1.21
C MET A 110 11.77 -4.31 2.30
N LEU A 111 11.60 -3.83 3.56
CA LEU A 111 12.48 -4.19 4.68
C LEU A 111 12.36 -5.66 5.13
N ASP A 112 11.18 -6.25 5.02
CA ASP A 112 10.86 -7.56 5.61
C ASP A 112 10.04 -8.47 4.69
N ASP A 113 10.04 -8.20 3.39
CA ASP A 113 9.30 -8.97 2.36
C ASP A 113 7.77 -9.08 2.60
N SER A 114 7.23 -8.31 3.56
CA SER A 114 5.78 -8.30 3.85
C SER A 114 4.94 -7.67 2.73
N TYR A 115 5.59 -6.93 1.86
CA TYR A 115 4.99 -6.32 0.68
C TYR A 115 5.57 -6.89 -0.62
N ALA A 116 4.76 -6.90 -1.66
CA ALA A 116 5.16 -7.19 -3.03
C ALA A 116 4.95 -5.97 -3.90
N CYS A 117 5.97 -5.57 -4.65
CA CYS A 117 5.82 -4.52 -5.64
C CYS A 117 4.98 -5.01 -6.84
N ARG A 118 4.04 -4.17 -7.30
CA ARG A 118 3.19 -4.44 -8.47
C ARG A 118 3.04 -3.20 -9.35
N VAL A 119 2.84 -3.42 -10.63
CA VAL A 119 2.33 -2.39 -11.54
C VAL A 119 0.81 -2.35 -11.40
N LEU A 120 0.30 -1.23 -10.93
CA LEU A 120 -1.11 -0.99 -10.62
C LEU A 120 -1.73 -0.11 -11.69
N ARG A 121 -2.94 -0.45 -12.13
CA ARG A 121 -3.71 0.34 -13.09
C ARG A 121 -4.61 1.31 -12.36
N LEU A 122 -4.25 2.59 -12.38
CA LEU A 122 -4.94 3.68 -11.69
C LEU A 122 -5.84 4.46 -12.64
N ARG A 123 -6.92 5.03 -12.09
CA ARG A 123 -7.66 6.12 -12.74
C ARG A 123 -7.26 7.45 -12.09
N VAL A 124 -6.72 8.37 -12.89
CA VAL A 124 -6.23 9.69 -12.46
C VAL A 124 -6.81 10.73 -13.38
N GLY A 125 -7.72 11.61 -12.91
CA GLY A 125 -8.31 12.68 -13.72
C GLY A 125 -8.94 12.17 -15.02
N GLY A 126 -9.65 11.03 -14.98
CA GLY A 126 -10.27 10.40 -16.15
C GLY A 126 -9.34 9.53 -17.01
N ARG A 127 -8.03 9.64 -16.86
CA ARG A 127 -7.02 8.85 -17.60
C ARG A 127 -6.64 7.58 -16.85
N VAL A 128 -6.10 6.61 -17.60
CA VAL A 128 -5.46 5.42 -17.02
C VAL A 128 -3.96 5.65 -16.93
N VAL A 129 -3.40 5.41 -15.75
CA VAL A 129 -1.98 5.49 -15.47
C VAL A 129 -1.52 4.17 -14.88
N HIS A 130 -0.34 3.68 -15.29
CA HIS A 130 0.30 2.53 -14.69
C HIS A 130 1.35 3.02 -13.69
N ALA A 131 1.14 2.70 -12.41
CA ALA A 131 2.00 3.13 -11.32
C ALA A 131 2.57 1.92 -10.59
N ARG A 132 3.78 2.02 -10.06
CA ARG A 132 4.29 1.05 -9.12
C ARG A 132 3.67 1.29 -7.75
N GLY A 133 3.38 0.22 -7.03
CA GLY A 133 2.84 0.30 -5.68
C GLY A 133 3.11 -0.98 -4.91
N PHE A 134 3.09 -0.87 -3.59
CA PHE A 134 3.38 -1.95 -2.67
C PHE A 134 2.07 -2.54 -2.16
N VAL A 135 1.85 -3.83 -2.41
CA VAL A 135 0.66 -4.56 -1.97
C VAL A 135 1.08 -5.61 -0.96
N ILE A 136 0.18 -5.98 -0.06
CA ILE A 136 0.51 -6.99 0.95
C ILE A 136 0.81 -8.34 0.28
N ASP A 137 1.85 -9.02 0.73
CA ASP A 137 2.06 -10.43 0.40
C ASP A 137 1.23 -11.29 1.35
N ARG A 138 0.18 -11.90 0.81
CA ARG A 138 -0.71 -12.78 1.59
C ARG A 138 -0.06 -14.09 2.02
N ALA A 139 1.09 -14.46 1.47
CA ALA A 139 1.86 -15.62 1.89
C ALA A 139 2.82 -15.30 3.05
N HIS A 140 3.05 -14.01 3.34
CA HIS A 140 3.92 -13.63 4.43
C HIS A 140 3.35 -14.05 5.79
N ARG A 141 4.22 -14.52 6.68
CA ARG A 141 3.85 -15.04 8.03
C ARG A 141 3.09 -14.04 8.90
N ASP A 142 3.32 -12.74 8.71
CA ASP A 142 2.69 -11.67 9.47
C ASP A 142 1.41 -11.14 8.80
N TYR A 143 0.96 -11.75 7.69
CA TYR A 143 -0.34 -11.42 7.13
C TYR A 143 -1.46 -11.91 8.07
N ALA A 144 -2.19 -10.95 8.66
CA ALA A 144 -3.24 -11.24 9.63
C ALA A 144 -4.56 -11.70 8.99
N GLY A 145 -4.66 -11.64 7.66
CA GLY A 145 -5.90 -11.95 6.96
C GLY A 145 -6.98 -10.91 7.16
N LYS A 146 -8.21 -11.29 6.83
CA LYS A 146 -9.40 -10.44 7.04
C LYS A 146 -9.87 -10.58 8.48
N LEU A 147 -9.47 -9.64 9.33
CA LEU A 147 -9.97 -9.51 10.69
C LEU A 147 -11.32 -8.79 10.72
N GLY A 148 -12.23 -9.22 11.60
CA GLY A 148 -13.41 -8.44 11.95
C GLY A 148 -13.01 -7.17 12.71
N VAL A 149 -13.86 -6.13 12.64
CA VAL A 149 -13.59 -4.81 13.25
C VAL A 149 -13.27 -4.94 14.74
N GLU A 150 -14.04 -5.74 15.47
CA GLU A 150 -13.87 -5.95 16.90
C GLU A 150 -12.51 -6.57 17.25
N ARG A 151 -12.08 -7.59 16.51
CA ARG A 151 -10.80 -8.24 16.74
C ARG A 151 -9.62 -7.32 16.37
N ALA A 152 -9.71 -6.60 15.26
CA ALA A 152 -8.71 -5.62 14.88
C ALA A 152 -8.61 -4.50 15.91
N ALA A 153 -9.74 -3.99 16.40
CA ALA A 153 -9.80 -2.95 17.44
C ALA A 153 -9.16 -3.41 18.76
N GLU A 154 -9.41 -4.66 19.17
CA GLU A 154 -8.78 -5.25 20.36
C GLU A 154 -7.26 -5.25 20.26
N ILE A 155 -6.72 -5.75 19.12
CA ILE A 155 -5.27 -5.79 18.89
C ILE A 155 -4.68 -4.37 18.88
N ILE A 156 -5.31 -3.45 18.14
CA ILE A 156 -4.82 -2.07 18.00
C ILE A 156 -4.83 -1.32 19.33
N ALA A 157 -5.89 -1.47 20.12
CA ALA A 157 -6.02 -0.81 21.42
C ALA A 157 -5.02 -1.29 22.46
N ALA A 158 -4.53 -2.54 22.34
CA ALA A 158 -3.64 -3.16 23.30
C ALA A 158 -2.15 -3.03 22.95
N ALA A 159 -1.83 -2.73 21.70
CA ALA A 159 -0.46 -2.82 21.20
C ALA A 159 0.30 -1.48 21.28
N HIS A 160 1.55 -1.59 21.67
CA HIS A 160 2.51 -0.47 21.72
C HIS A 160 3.88 -0.99 21.27
N GLY A 161 4.55 -0.27 20.39
CA GLY A 161 5.87 -0.63 19.87
C GLY A 161 6.87 0.53 19.91
N ALA A 162 8.02 0.34 19.28
CA ALA A 162 9.12 1.31 19.28
C ALA A 162 8.73 2.69 18.70
N ARG A 163 7.73 2.75 17.83
CA ARG A 163 7.20 4.00 17.25
C ARG A 163 5.88 4.45 17.90
N GLY A 164 5.60 3.98 19.12
CA GLY A 164 4.44 4.36 19.92
C GLY A 164 3.22 3.45 19.74
N ALA A 165 2.10 3.88 20.32
CA ALA A 165 0.86 3.12 20.33
C ALA A 165 0.33 2.84 18.93
N CYS A 166 -0.21 1.64 18.73
CA CYS A 166 -0.85 1.24 17.48
C CYS A 166 -2.12 2.07 17.20
N ALA A 167 -2.87 2.41 18.24
CA ALA A 167 -4.05 3.29 18.15
C ALA A 167 -3.69 4.67 17.59
N THR A 168 -2.59 5.28 18.02
CA THR A 168 -2.11 6.57 17.50
C THR A 168 -1.77 6.50 16.01
N TYR A 169 -1.23 5.37 15.54
CA TYR A 169 -0.98 5.17 14.11
C TYR A 169 -2.27 5.14 13.29
N LEU A 170 -3.31 4.44 13.77
CA LEU A 170 -4.63 4.43 13.13
C LEU A 170 -5.25 5.83 13.12
N GLU A 171 -5.24 6.55 14.25
CA GLU A 171 -5.76 7.93 14.35
C GLU A 171 -5.08 8.87 13.38
N ASN A 172 -3.75 8.83 13.32
CA ASN A 172 -2.97 9.64 12.39
C ASN A 172 -3.31 9.31 10.94
N THR A 173 -3.49 8.03 10.62
CA THR A 173 -3.87 7.58 9.27
C THR A 173 -5.23 8.16 8.87
N VAL A 174 -6.25 7.99 9.70
CA VAL A 174 -7.61 8.53 9.44
C VAL A 174 -7.56 10.05 9.29
N ARG A 175 -6.93 10.75 10.22
CA ARG A 175 -6.81 12.22 10.20
C ARG A 175 -6.16 12.74 8.91
N HIS A 176 -5.10 12.09 8.42
CA HIS A 176 -4.44 12.53 7.19
C HIS A 176 -5.29 12.24 5.95
N LEU A 177 -5.98 11.10 5.90
CA LEU A 177 -6.91 10.80 4.81
C LEU A 177 -8.06 11.79 4.75
N ASP A 178 -8.64 12.16 5.90
CA ASP A 178 -9.71 13.15 5.99
C ASP A 178 -9.26 14.54 5.51
N LYS A 179 -8.09 15.01 5.98
CA LYS A 179 -7.50 16.29 5.54
C LYS A 179 -7.29 16.38 4.03
N LEU A 180 -7.07 15.24 3.38
CA LEU A 180 -6.85 15.15 1.94
C LEU A 180 -8.14 14.91 1.14
N GLY A 181 -9.31 14.89 1.81
CA GLY A 181 -10.58 14.60 1.17
C GLY A 181 -10.70 13.16 0.63
N ILE A 182 -9.97 12.22 1.24
CA ILE A 182 -9.98 10.79 0.89
C ILE A 182 -10.48 9.97 2.08
N PRO A 183 -11.66 10.24 2.66
CA PRO A 183 -12.15 9.53 3.81
C PRO A 183 -12.34 8.04 3.49
N ASP A 184 -12.01 7.19 4.46
CA ASP A 184 -12.13 5.73 4.35
C ASP A 184 -13.05 5.23 5.47
N ARG A 185 -14.28 4.87 5.10
CA ARG A 185 -15.32 4.49 6.07
C ARG A 185 -14.88 3.31 6.93
N SER A 186 -14.21 2.31 6.36
CA SER A 186 -13.78 1.14 7.12
C SER A 186 -12.75 1.48 8.20
N LEU A 187 -11.87 2.46 7.94
CA LEU A 187 -10.93 2.96 8.93
C LEU A 187 -11.59 3.82 9.99
N HIS A 188 -12.63 4.59 9.65
CA HIS A 188 -13.44 5.32 10.63
C HIS A 188 -14.18 4.37 11.56
N ASP A 189 -14.82 3.33 11.03
CA ASP A 189 -15.53 2.31 11.83
C ASP A 189 -14.53 1.61 12.79
N LEU A 190 -13.34 1.27 12.29
CA LEU A 190 -12.27 0.68 13.11
C LEU A 190 -11.79 1.63 14.20
N LEU A 191 -11.59 2.93 13.89
CA LEU A 191 -11.17 3.91 14.87
C LEU A 191 -12.22 4.12 15.96
N ALA A 192 -13.51 4.15 15.61
CA ALA A 192 -14.59 4.23 16.58
C ALA A 192 -14.58 3.04 17.54
N ALA A 193 -14.39 1.82 17.03
CA ALA A 193 -14.31 0.61 17.85
C ALA A 193 -13.06 0.63 18.79
N VAL A 194 -11.92 1.14 18.33
CA VAL A 194 -10.72 1.29 19.16
C VAL A 194 -10.96 2.28 20.29
N ARG A 195 -11.59 3.43 20.01
CA ARG A 195 -11.91 4.47 21.02
C ARG A 195 -12.89 3.98 22.08
N ALA A 196 -13.92 3.24 21.69
CA ALA A 196 -14.86 2.64 22.63
C ALA A 196 -14.17 1.71 23.65
N ARG A 197 -13.15 0.95 23.22
CA ARG A 197 -12.36 0.07 24.10
C ARG A 197 -11.42 0.85 25.04
N GLY A 198 -10.92 2.00 24.63
CA GLY A 198 -10.12 2.89 25.47
C GLY A 198 -10.96 3.51 26.61
N ALA A 199 -12.18 3.94 26.31
CA ALA A 199 -13.10 4.50 27.28
C ALA A 199 -13.60 3.50 28.33
N SER A 200 -13.62 2.20 28.02
CA SER A 200 -14.06 1.15 28.96
C SER A 200 -12.96 0.67 29.93
N ARG A 201 -11.76 1.20 29.80
CA ARG A 201 -10.59 0.82 30.65
C ARG A 201 -10.13 1.93 31.61
N GLY A 202 -10.72 3.09 31.54
CA GLY A 202 -10.50 4.23 32.43
C GLY A 202 -11.65 4.43 33.39
#